data_75ecc3dfc0908b7bbda55d5d7f23429e
#
_entry.id   75ecc3dfc0908b7bbda55d5d7f23429e
#
_cell.length_a   1.000
_cell.length_b   1.000
_cell.length_c   1.000
_cell.angle_alpha   90.00
_cell.angle_beta   90.00
_cell.angle_gamma   90.00
#
_symmetry.space_group_name_H-M   'P 1'
#
loop_
_entity.id
_entity.type
_entity.pdbx_description
1 polymer ?
#
loop_
_entity_poly.entity_id
_entity_poly.type
_entity_poly.pdbx_seq_one_letter_code
_entity_poly.pdbx_strand_id
1 'polypeptide(L)'
;MSDSNMVASWSRLAPRLLSVLRIVGAFMFILAGTSKLFAFPAGIPPDGGTVELMSQIGLGAILELVGGGLLLLGLFTRPVAFILSGEMAVAYFQFHFPQSFWPSINGGAAAVLFCFVWLYISAAGAGPWSLDAVRRK
;
A
#
# COMPACT_ATOMS: atom_id res chain seq x y z
N MET A 1 18.06 -4.86 -33.09
CA MET A 1 16.65 -4.67 -32.71
C MET A 1 16.34 -3.18 -32.79
N SER A 2 15.25 -2.80 -33.42
CA SER A 2 14.90 -1.38 -33.53
C SER A 2 14.41 -0.88 -32.15
N ASP A 3 14.57 0.42 -31.90
CA ASP A 3 14.11 1.05 -30.65
C ASP A 3 12.63 0.79 -30.39
N SER A 4 11.79 0.80 -31.41
CA SER A 4 10.36 0.50 -31.31
C SER A 4 10.10 -0.93 -30.81
N ASN A 5 10.90 -1.92 -31.25
CA ASN A 5 10.76 -3.31 -30.78
C ASN A 5 11.21 -3.46 -29.34
N MET A 6 12.25 -2.75 -28.94
CA MET A 6 12.71 -2.75 -27.54
C MET A 6 11.66 -2.14 -26.62
N VAL A 7 11.11 -0.98 -26.97
CA VAL A 7 10.02 -0.33 -26.20
C VAL A 7 8.81 -1.24 -26.10
N ALA A 8 8.38 -1.86 -27.20
CA ALA A 8 7.25 -2.80 -27.18
C ALA A 8 7.50 -4.00 -26.26
N SER A 9 8.75 -4.50 -26.24
CA SER A 9 9.11 -5.63 -25.37
C SER A 9 9.06 -5.24 -23.88
N TRP A 10 9.59 -4.07 -23.54
CA TRP A 10 9.50 -3.55 -22.18
C TRP A 10 8.06 -3.30 -21.74
N SER A 11 7.25 -2.70 -22.61
CA SER A 11 5.85 -2.40 -22.31
C SER A 11 5.02 -3.65 -22.03
N ARG A 12 5.38 -4.79 -22.61
CA ARG A 12 4.71 -6.07 -22.32
C ARG A 12 4.93 -6.56 -20.89
N LEU A 13 5.93 -6.03 -20.18
CA LEU A 13 6.17 -6.37 -18.78
C LEU A 13 5.24 -5.61 -17.82
N ALA A 14 4.64 -4.50 -18.26
CA ALA A 14 3.88 -3.61 -17.39
C ALA A 14 2.79 -4.33 -16.58
N PRO A 15 1.96 -5.22 -17.16
CA PRO A 15 0.94 -5.91 -16.36
C PRO A 15 1.52 -6.81 -15.25
N ARG A 16 2.64 -7.48 -15.53
CA ARG A 16 3.30 -8.34 -14.54
C ARG A 16 3.94 -7.49 -13.45
N LEU A 17 4.60 -6.39 -13.84
CA LEU A 17 5.20 -5.46 -12.88
C LEU A 17 4.14 -4.79 -12.00
N LEU A 18 2.95 -4.55 -12.55
CA LEU A 18 1.81 -4.06 -11.76
C LEU A 18 1.46 -5.07 -10.65
N SER A 19 1.40 -6.36 -10.96
CA SER A 19 1.18 -7.40 -9.95
C SER A 19 2.29 -7.41 -8.90
N VAL A 20 3.55 -7.28 -9.32
CA VAL A 20 4.69 -7.23 -8.38
C VAL A 20 4.60 -6.00 -7.48
N LEU A 21 4.31 -4.83 -8.04
CA LEU A 21 4.15 -3.58 -7.27
C LEU A 21 3.06 -3.73 -6.21
N ARG A 22 1.91 -4.28 -6.58
CA ARG A 22 0.81 -4.56 -5.66
C ARG A 22 1.24 -5.50 -4.55
N ILE A 23 1.88 -6.62 -4.88
CA ILE A 23 2.30 -7.64 -3.91
C ILE A 23 3.29 -7.06 -2.91
N VAL A 24 4.30 -6.35 -3.39
CA VAL A 24 5.33 -5.75 -2.52
C VAL A 24 4.71 -4.67 -1.62
N GLY A 25 3.90 -3.79 -2.17
CA GLY A 25 3.21 -2.76 -1.40
C GLY A 25 2.27 -3.36 -0.35
N ALA A 26 1.53 -4.40 -0.71
CA ALA A 26 0.64 -5.11 0.20
C ALA A 26 1.41 -5.76 1.35
N PHE A 27 2.53 -6.38 1.05
CA PHE A 27 3.42 -6.97 2.07
C PHE A 27 3.88 -5.90 3.07
N MET A 28 4.30 -4.73 2.59
CA MET A 28 4.70 -3.63 3.47
C MET A 28 3.54 -3.14 4.34
N PHE A 29 2.32 -3.11 3.82
CA PHE A 29 1.14 -2.73 4.59
C PHE A 29 0.78 -3.76 5.66
N ILE A 30 0.91 -5.05 5.35
CA ILE A 30 0.72 -6.12 6.34
C ILE A 30 1.73 -5.94 7.48
N LEU A 31 3.01 -5.69 7.16
CA LEU A 31 4.02 -5.45 8.18
C LEU A 31 3.73 -4.20 9.01
N ALA A 32 3.24 -3.13 8.39
CA ALA A 32 2.85 -1.92 9.12
C ALA A 32 1.73 -2.21 10.12
N GLY A 33 0.72 -2.97 9.70
CA GLY A 33 -0.38 -3.38 10.56
C GLY A 33 0.05 -4.30 11.69
N THR A 34 0.84 -5.32 11.39
CA THR A 34 1.33 -6.26 12.42
C THR A 34 2.29 -5.60 13.40
N SER A 35 3.11 -4.65 12.96
CA SER A 35 3.97 -3.87 13.86
C SER A 35 3.16 -3.09 14.87
N LYS A 36 2.10 -2.44 14.43
CA LYS A 36 1.24 -1.61 15.31
C LYS A 36 0.37 -2.45 16.25
N LEU A 37 -0.16 -3.58 15.78
CA LEU A 37 -1.11 -4.39 16.54
C LEU A 37 -0.44 -5.46 17.40
N PHE A 38 0.67 -6.04 16.93
CA PHE A 38 1.28 -7.23 17.54
C PHE A 38 2.76 -7.07 17.85
N ALA A 39 3.34 -5.88 17.62
CA ALA A 39 4.77 -5.63 17.76
C ALA A 39 5.64 -6.59 16.91
N PHE A 40 5.17 -7.00 15.75
CA PHE A 40 5.88 -7.91 14.85
C PHE A 40 6.09 -7.26 13.47
N PRO A 41 7.31 -7.27 12.92
CA PRO A 41 8.57 -7.81 13.49
C PRO A 41 9.14 -6.99 14.64
N ALA A 42 8.68 -5.76 14.82
CA ALA A 42 9.03 -4.87 15.92
C ALA A 42 7.84 -3.96 16.23
N GLY A 43 7.75 -3.50 17.47
CA GLY A 43 6.71 -2.56 17.88
C GLY A 43 7.02 -1.13 17.48
N ILE A 44 6.18 -0.20 17.91
CA ILE A 44 6.27 1.21 17.56
C ILE A 44 7.39 1.87 18.37
N PRO A 45 8.31 2.61 17.69
CA PRO A 45 9.31 3.38 18.42
C PRO A 45 8.65 4.46 19.31
N PRO A 46 9.29 4.87 20.45
CA PRO A 46 10.60 4.38 20.93
C PRO A 46 10.56 3.12 21.78
N ASP A 47 9.43 2.75 22.33
CA ASP A 47 9.29 1.72 23.38
C ASP A 47 9.01 0.31 22.84
N GLY A 48 8.76 0.15 21.55
CA GLY A 48 8.44 -1.15 20.97
C GLY A 48 7.04 -1.66 21.31
N GLY A 49 6.15 -0.77 21.77
CA GLY A 49 4.79 -1.11 22.15
C GLY A 49 3.83 -1.30 20.97
N THR A 50 2.57 -1.56 21.31
CA THR A 50 1.47 -1.65 20.37
C THR A 50 0.50 -0.47 20.54
N VAL A 51 -0.38 -0.28 19.56
CA VAL A 51 -1.44 0.73 19.64
C VAL A 51 -2.70 0.11 20.26
N GLU A 52 -3.51 0.96 20.86
CA GLU A 52 -4.85 0.56 21.32
C GLU A 52 -5.75 0.27 20.11
N LEU A 53 -6.41 -0.89 20.14
CA LEU A 53 -7.17 -1.42 19.00
C LEU A 53 -8.29 -0.47 18.54
N MET A 54 -8.98 0.18 19.46
CA MET A 54 -10.11 1.06 19.16
C MET A 54 -9.69 2.51 18.96
N SER A 55 -8.38 2.82 18.99
CA SER A 55 -7.87 4.15 18.65
C SER A 55 -7.91 4.36 17.13
N GLN A 56 -7.77 5.61 16.69
CA GLN A 56 -7.70 5.92 15.26
C GLN A 56 -6.53 5.20 14.58
N ILE A 57 -5.36 5.17 15.24
CA ILE A 57 -4.17 4.47 14.72
C ILE A 57 -4.42 2.95 14.70
N GLY A 58 -5.09 2.41 15.72
CA GLY A 58 -5.46 0.99 15.78
C GLY A 58 -6.41 0.59 14.66
N LEU A 59 -7.43 1.39 14.39
CA LEU A 59 -8.35 1.16 13.27
C LEU A 59 -7.62 1.25 11.93
N GLY A 60 -6.70 2.19 11.79
CA GLY A 60 -5.82 2.28 10.62
C GLY A 60 -4.95 1.04 10.46
N ALA A 61 -4.40 0.51 11.55
CA ALA A 61 -3.59 -0.70 11.53
C ALA A 61 -4.41 -1.93 11.12
N ILE A 62 -5.66 -2.05 11.56
CA ILE A 62 -6.58 -3.10 11.11
C ILE A 62 -6.82 -2.97 9.61
N LEU A 63 -7.07 -1.77 9.14
CA LEU A 63 -7.29 -1.48 7.73
C LEU A 63 -6.05 -1.85 6.89
N GLU A 64 -4.86 -1.52 7.37
CA GLU A 64 -3.61 -1.89 6.72
C GLU A 64 -3.41 -3.41 6.67
N LEU A 65 -3.73 -4.12 7.74
CA LEU A 65 -3.58 -5.56 7.82
C LEU A 65 -4.59 -6.28 6.92
N VAL A 66 -5.88 -5.96 7.04
CA VAL A 66 -6.94 -6.58 6.26
C VAL A 66 -6.86 -6.15 4.80
N GLY A 67 -6.73 -4.85 4.55
CA GLY A 67 -6.60 -4.32 3.20
C GLY A 67 -5.32 -4.81 2.52
N GLY A 68 -4.20 -4.84 3.24
CA GLY A 68 -2.96 -5.41 2.76
C GLY A 68 -3.10 -6.88 2.39
N GLY A 69 -3.80 -7.66 3.22
CA GLY A 69 -4.08 -9.07 2.91
C GLY A 69 -4.89 -9.24 1.63
N LEU A 70 -5.94 -8.46 1.46
CA LEU A 70 -6.76 -8.48 0.24
C LEU A 70 -5.94 -8.07 -0.99
N LEU A 71 -5.12 -7.03 -0.86
CA LEU A 71 -4.27 -6.57 -1.96
C LEU A 71 -3.15 -7.56 -2.27
N LEU A 72 -2.63 -8.28 -1.26
CA LEU A 72 -1.64 -9.34 -1.49
C LEU A 72 -2.22 -10.43 -2.39
N LEU A 73 -3.44 -10.86 -2.11
CA LEU A 73 -4.16 -11.82 -2.91
C LEU A 73 -4.68 -11.24 -4.23
N GLY A 74 -4.75 -9.93 -4.34
CA GLY A 74 -5.35 -9.26 -5.49
C GLY A 74 -6.85 -9.47 -5.55
N LEU A 75 -7.53 -9.44 -4.41
CA LEU A 75 -8.96 -9.62 -4.29
C LEU A 75 -9.63 -8.29 -3.93
N PHE A 76 -10.68 -7.91 -4.69
CA PHE A 76 -11.35 -6.61 -4.56
C PHE A 76 -10.35 -5.44 -4.65
N THR A 77 -9.39 -5.56 -5.55
CA THR A 77 -8.21 -4.68 -5.59
C THR A 77 -8.57 -3.21 -5.74
N ARG A 78 -9.46 -2.88 -6.67
CA ARG A 78 -9.78 -1.48 -6.98
C ARG A 78 -10.39 -0.73 -5.79
N PRO A 79 -11.48 -1.21 -5.16
CA PRO A 79 -12.05 -0.49 -4.01
C PRO A 79 -11.13 -0.50 -2.80
N VAL A 80 -10.44 -1.60 -2.53
CA VAL A 80 -9.52 -1.70 -1.39
C VAL A 80 -8.34 -0.73 -1.56
N ALA A 81 -7.73 -0.69 -2.74
CA ALA A 81 -6.64 0.24 -3.03
C ALA A 81 -7.09 1.70 -2.89
N PHE A 82 -8.30 2.03 -3.34
CA PHE A 82 -8.84 3.38 -3.19
C PHE A 82 -8.99 3.78 -1.72
N ILE A 83 -9.52 2.87 -0.89
CA ILE A 83 -9.67 3.11 0.56
C ILE A 83 -8.30 3.30 1.21
N LEU A 84 -7.33 2.45 0.90
CA LEU A 84 -5.98 2.56 1.47
C LEU A 84 -5.25 3.82 0.98
N SER A 85 -5.50 4.26 -0.23
CA SER A 85 -5.01 5.55 -0.72
C SER A 85 -5.54 6.70 0.15
N GLY A 86 -6.83 6.71 0.44
CA GLY A 86 -7.46 7.70 1.31
C GLY A 86 -6.91 7.65 2.73
N GLU A 87 -6.69 6.46 3.27
CA GLU A 87 -6.05 6.29 4.59
C GLU A 87 -4.67 6.95 4.63
N MET A 88 -3.86 6.76 3.58
CA MET A 88 -2.53 7.37 3.51
C MET A 88 -2.58 8.89 3.43
N ALA A 89 -3.56 9.44 2.73
CA ALA A 89 -3.78 10.88 2.69
C ALA A 89 -4.14 11.43 4.08
N VAL A 90 -5.05 10.76 4.78
CA VAL A 90 -5.44 11.13 6.16
C VAL A 90 -4.22 11.03 7.08
N ALA A 91 -3.47 9.95 7.01
CA ALA A 91 -2.27 9.75 7.84
C ALA A 91 -1.25 10.87 7.59
N TYR A 92 -1.03 11.25 6.34
CA TYR A 92 -0.10 12.34 6.03
C TYR A 92 -0.54 13.65 6.67
N PHE A 93 -1.78 14.08 6.45
CA PHE A 93 -2.24 15.38 6.94
C PHE A 93 -2.42 15.44 8.45
N GLN A 94 -2.74 14.32 9.10
CA GLN A 94 -2.92 14.29 10.56
C GLN A 94 -1.62 14.12 11.34
N PHE A 95 -0.72 13.26 10.86
CA PHE A 95 0.43 12.84 11.67
C PHE A 95 1.76 13.41 11.18
N HIS A 96 1.87 13.76 9.92
CA HIS A 96 3.13 14.23 9.33
C HIS A 96 3.11 15.74 9.05
N PHE A 97 2.10 16.21 8.36
CA PHE A 97 1.97 17.61 7.95
C PHE A 97 2.09 18.61 9.12
N PRO A 98 1.50 18.37 10.31
CA PRO A 98 1.63 19.32 11.42
C PRO A 98 3.06 19.58 11.88
N GLN A 99 3.99 18.67 11.63
CA GLN A 99 5.40 18.84 11.97
C GLN A 99 6.15 19.69 10.96
N SER A 100 5.84 19.53 9.67
CA SER A 100 6.42 20.29 8.54
C SER A 100 5.62 19.96 7.28
N PHE A 101 5.57 20.90 6.34
CA PHE A 101 4.99 20.66 5.02
C PHE A 101 5.77 19.60 4.22
N TRP A 102 7.09 19.55 4.39
CA TRP A 102 7.98 18.81 3.50
C TRP A 102 8.02 17.32 3.87
N PRO A 103 7.60 16.41 2.97
CA PRO A 103 7.62 14.96 3.27
C PRO A 103 9.01 14.40 3.61
N SER A 104 10.05 14.99 3.04
CA SER A 104 11.43 14.60 3.33
C SER A 104 11.88 14.95 4.76
N ILE A 105 11.18 15.87 5.41
CA ILE A 105 11.50 16.33 6.76
C ILE A 105 10.55 15.76 7.80
N ASN A 106 9.26 15.61 7.44
CA ASN A 106 8.21 15.23 8.39
C ASN A 106 8.04 13.72 8.56
N GLY A 107 8.84 12.91 7.89
CA GLY A 107 8.75 11.44 7.94
C GLY A 107 7.59 10.86 7.15
N GLY A 108 6.89 11.66 6.36
CA GLY A 108 5.69 11.26 5.64
C GLY A 108 5.90 10.83 4.19
N ALA A 109 7.14 10.69 3.73
CA ALA A 109 7.42 10.34 2.33
C ALA A 109 6.75 9.02 1.92
N ALA A 110 6.79 8.01 2.78
CA ALA A 110 6.13 6.73 2.49
C ALA A 110 4.62 6.89 2.37
N ALA A 111 3.98 7.67 3.25
CA ALA A 111 2.54 7.93 3.19
C ALA A 111 2.15 8.59 1.86
N VAL A 112 2.93 9.57 1.40
CA VAL A 112 2.70 10.23 0.10
C VAL A 112 2.83 9.22 -1.04
N LEU A 113 3.91 8.46 -1.08
CA LEU A 113 4.14 7.47 -2.16
C LEU A 113 3.05 6.41 -2.17
N PHE A 114 2.69 5.85 -1.02
CA PHE A 114 1.64 4.83 -0.96
C PHE A 114 0.26 5.38 -1.32
N CYS A 115 -0.01 6.63 -0.96
CA CYS A 115 -1.25 7.28 -1.39
C CYS A 115 -1.40 7.21 -2.92
N PHE A 116 -0.36 7.58 -3.65
CA PHE A 116 -0.41 7.60 -5.12
C PHE A 116 -0.23 6.22 -5.74
N VAL A 117 0.55 5.33 -5.14
CA VAL A 117 0.65 3.92 -5.59
C VAL A 117 -0.72 3.26 -5.54
N TRP A 118 -1.42 3.36 -4.41
CA TRP A 118 -2.75 2.76 -4.27
C TRP A 118 -3.79 3.45 -5.15
N LEU A 119 -3.68 4.77 -5.32
CA LEU A 119 -4.56 5.49 -6.24
C LEU A 119 -4.39 4.98 -7.67
N TYR A 120 -3.16 4.81 -8.12
CA TYR A 120 -2.88 4.25 -9.44
C TYR A 120 -3.42 2.82 -9.56
N ILE A 121 -3.18 1.96 -8.58
CA ILE A 121 -3.65 0.57 -8.59
C ILE A 121 -5.18 0.52 -8.56
N SER A 122 -5.86 1.46 -7.90
CA SER A 122 -7.32 1.53 -7.94
C SER A 122 -7.85 1.73 -9.37
N ALA A 123 -7.13 2.46 -10.19
CA ALA A 123 -7.47 2.67 -11.60
C ALA A 123 -6.97 1.53 -12.50
N ALA A 124 -5.74 1.07 -12.30
CA ALA A 124 -5.10 0.07 -13.14
C ALA A 124 -5.59 -1.36 -12.87
N GLY A 125 -6.00 -1.65 -11.63
CA GLY A 125 -6.41 -2.99 -11.22
C GLY A 125 -5.26 -3.83 -10.69
N ALA A 126 -5.51 -5.13 -10.50
CA ALA A 126 -4.62 -6.03 -9.77
C ALA A 126 -3.45 -6.58 -10.60
N GLY A 127 -3.55 -6.53 -11.92
CA GLY A 127 -2.62 -7.24 -12.79
C GLY A 127 -2.98 -8.73 -12.92
N PRO A 128 -2.23 -9.49 -13.75
CA PRO A 128 -2.59 -10.87 -14.09
C PRO A 128 -2.41 -11.86 -12.94
N TRP A 129 -1.52 -11.59 -11.97
CA TRP A 129 -1.24 -12.51 -10.86
C TRP A 129 -2.11 -12.19 -9.65
N SER A 130 -3.43 -12.39 -9.78
CA SER A 130 -4.40 -11.98 -8.76
C SER A 130 -5.64 -12.86 -8.79
N LEU A 131 -6.36 -12.92 -7.67
CA LEU A 131 -7.66 -13.57 -7.60
C LEU A 131 -8.71 -12.83 -8.44
N ASP A 132 -8.60 -11.51 -8.56
CA ASP A 132 -9.49 -10.73 -9.44
C ASP A 132 -9.38 -11.20 -10.90
N ALA A 133 -8.15 -11.49 -11.36
CA ALA A 133 -7.93 -11.99 -12.71
C ALA A 133 -8.51 -13.41 -12.88
N VAL A 134 -8.39 -14.27 -11.87
CA VAL A 134 -8.96 -15.63 -11.91
C VAL A 134 -10.48 -15.58 -11.93
N ARG A 135 -11.10 -14.70 -11.15
CA ARG A 135 -12.56 -14.56 -11.06
C ARG A 135 -13.21 -14.05 -12.35
N ARG A 136 -12.44 -13.39 -13.21
CA ARG A 136 -12.95 -12.87 -14.50
C ARG A 136 -12.90 -13.88 -15.64
N LYS A 137 -12.35 -15.05 -15.42
CA LYS A 137 -12.27 -16.13 -16.43
C LYS A 137 -13.56 -16.93 -16.50
#